data_bd335c6134cee799635993dc7f7b8dd6
#
_entry.id   bd335c6134cee799635993dc7f7b8dd6
#
_cell.length_a   1.000
_cell.length_b   1.000
_cell.length_c   1.000
_cell.angle_alpha   90.00
_cell.angle_beta   90.00
_cell.angle_gamma   90.00
#
_symmetry.space_group_name_H-M   'P 1'
#
loop_
_entity.id
_entity.type
_entity.pdbx_description
1 polymer ?
#
loop_
_entity_poly.entity_id
_entity_poly.type
_entity_poly.pdbx_seq_one_letter_code
_entity_poly.pdbx_strand_id
1 'polypeptide(L)'
;MKKLNVKLPQGGSKRALHSGMYASALAVVVLAVIILVNLVIRALPTKYTEYDISTTSLFTLSDTTENLLHELNADVTAYYLAESGQEDANITRLLDRYAGESSHFSWQQRDPVLYPTFAQQYDGASVGSVVLVCGDNSDVLSYNDMYEMDLESYYTTGTANYSFQAENALTSGIAKVTRTAAYQLYELTGHGETALSGDFTDTLSNAGVTVTALNLTTAGSIPADVSAVLINAPGADLTDAETTILKNYVANGGKLFVTTDFTTGTPNLDSVLADCGMARQPGLLIETDTDRYPYGYPQTYLLPKLADNDITAGVSQSMMIYTPIAQGITTNDDSEFAFTDLLTTGDNAYSMENYATAETAQKADTDPEGCFAVAVAADNSATGARVVWVNCPNLLESNINQAVSGGNAQFLGSVVNWMNGEQTTAVINAKSMSAASLSVPTSAAIPLGVLFTLVLPIVCIIAGAVVCVVRRRR
;
A
#
# COMPACT_ATOMS: atom_id res chain seq x y z
N MET A 1 -48.32 -58.39 38.82
CA MET A 1 -47.25 -58.30 37.87
C MET A 1 -47.70 -58.84 36.51
N LYS A 2 -48.12 -57.98 35.57
CA LYS A 2 -48.52 -58.37 34.21
C LYS A 2 -47.25 -58.45 33.34
N LYS A 3 -46.93 -59.69 32.87
CA LYS A 3 -45.84 -59.88 31.90
C LYS A 3 -46.27 -59.32 30.54
N LEU A 4 -45.59 -58.29 30.08
CA LEU A 4 -45.70 -57.82 28.69
C LEU A 4 -45.07 -58.86 27.77
N ASN A 5 -45.93 -59.58 27.02
CA ASN A 5 -45.50 -60.44 25.91
C ASN A 5 -45.29 -59.57 24.68
N VAL A 6 -44.05 -59.19 24.43
CA VAL A 6 -43.64 -58.56 23.16
C VAL A 6 -43.49 -59.67 22.13
N LYS A 7 -44.50 -59.83 21.25
CA LYS A 7 -44.39 -60.68 20.06
C LYS A 7 -43.46 -59.97 19.05
N LEU A 8 -42.27 -60.50 18.85
CA LEU A 8 -41.41 -60.18 17.72
C LEU A 8 -42.07 -60.61 16.42
N PRO A 9 -42.16 -59.75 15.41
CA PRO A 9 -42.71 -60.11 14.12
C PRO A 9 -41.80 -61.16 13.45
N GLN A 10 -42.28 -62.42 13.34
CA GLN A 10 -41.67 -63.45 12.52
C GLN A 10 -42.16 -63.26 11.08
N GLY A 11 -41.22 -63.07 10.17
CA GLY A 11 -41.49 -63.13 8.74
C GLY A 11 -41.07 -61.94 7.90
N GLY A 12 -39.85 -61.45 8.13
CA GLY A 12 -39.20 -60.63 7.08
C GLY A 12 -38.79 -61.50 5.90
N SER A 13 -39.39 -61.33 4.73
CA SER A 13 -39.01 -62.06 3.53
C SER A 13 -37.51 -61.84 3.28
N LYS A 14 -36.76 -62.86 2.86
CA LYS A 14 -35.30 -62.76 2.52
C LYS A 14 -35.03 -61.58 1.59
N ARG A 15 -36.00 -61.13 0.75
CA ARG A 15 -35.94 -59.92 -0.07
C ARG A 15 -35.89 -58.62 0.73
N ALA A 16 -36.69 -58.51 1.83
CA ALA A 16 -36.68 -57.32 2.68
C ALA A 16 -35.36 -57.19 3.46
N LEU A 17 -34.77 -58.33 3.88
CA LEU A 17 -33.46 -58.32 4.54
C LEU A 17 -32.35 -57.95 3.56
N HIS A 18 -32.36 -58.47 2.30
CA HIS A 18 -31.39 -58.08 1.29
C HIS A 18 -31.53 -56.60 0.85
N SER A 19 -32.75 -56.09 0.71
CA SER A 19 -32.93 -54.68 0.37
C SER A 19 -32.53 -53.76 1.51
N GLY A 20 -32.77 -54.15 2.77
CA GLY A 20 -32.30 -53.41 3.95
C GLY A 20 -30.75 -53.41 4.06
N MET A 21 -30.11 -54.54 3.86
CA MET A 21 -28.64 -54.62 3.84
C MET A 21 -28.03 -53.80 2.70
N TYR A 22 -28.65 -53.83 1.51
CA TYR A 22 -28.17 -53.02 0.37
C TYR A 22 -28.33 -51.52 0.65
N ALA A 23 -29.47 -51.11 1.21
CA ALA A 23 -29.70 -49.68 1.60
C ALA A 23 -28.71 -49.23 2.71
N SER A 24 -28.42 -50.08 3.69
CA SER A 24 -27.45 -49.79 4.73
C SER A 24 -26.02 -49.71 4.19
N ALA A 25 -25.63 -50.63 3.33
CA ALA A 25 -24.33 -50.61 2.66
C ALA A 25 -24.18 -49.38 1.78
N LEU A 26 -25.21 -48.97 1.03
CA LEU A 26 -25.23 -47.75 0.23
C LEU A 26 -25.09 -46.50 1.13
N ALA A 27 -25.78 -46.44 2.27
CA ALA A 27 -25.67 -45.33 3.21
C ALA A 27 -24.25 -45.19 3.81
N VAL A 28 -23.61 -46.32 4.13
CA VAL A 28 -22.23 -46.33 4.61
C VAL A 28 -21.26 -45.84 3.52
N VAL A 29 -21.45 -46.25 2.26
CA VAL A 29 -20.63 -45.80 1.14
C VAL A 29 -20.82 -44.30 0.91
N VAL A 30 -22.06 -43.79 0.94
CA VAL A 30 -22.36 -42.35 0.80
C VAL A 30 -21.70 -41.56 1.95
N LEU A 31 -21.79 -42.05 3.18
CA LEU A 31 -21.14 -41.42 4.32
C LEU A 31 -19.61 -41.37 4.17
N ALA A 32 -19.01 -42.50 3.71
CA ALA A 32 -17.59 -42.57 3.48
C ALA A 32 -17.14 -41.59 2.35
N VAL A 33 -17.93 -41.47 1.29
CA VAL A 33 -17.69 -40.50 0.20
C VAL A 33 -17.78 -39.07 0.72
N ILE A 34 -18.80 -38.73 1.54
CA ILE A 34 -18.93 -37.39 2.14
C ILE A 34 -17.72 -37.06 3.03
N ILE A 35 -17.27 -38.02 3.86
CA ILE A 35 -16.08 -37.84 4.71
C ILE A 35 -14.84 -37.63 3.83
N LEU A 36 -14.67 -38.42 2.79
CA LEU A 36 -13.52 -38.34 1.89
C LEU A 36 -13.50 -37.01 1.12
N VAL A 37 -14.64 -36.58 0.59
CA VAL A 37 -14.79 -35.27 -0.05
C VAL A 37 -14.46 -34.14 0.92
N ASN A 38 -14.94 -34.22 2.17
CA ASN A 38 -14.63 -33.21 3.19
C ASN A 38 -13.14 -33.18 3.54
N LEU A 39 -12.46 -34.35 3.61
CA LEU A 39 -11.01 -34.43 3.81
C LEU A 39 -10.24 -33.84 2.63
N VAL A 40 -10.67 -34.11 1.40
CA VAL A 40 -10.06 -33.53 0.19
C VAL A 40 -10.22 -32.02 0.18
N ILE A 41 -11.43 -31.49 0.46
CA ILE A 41 -11.68 -30.04 0.52
C ILE A 41 -10.79 -29.39 1.58
N ARG A 42 -10.63 -30.01 2.74
CA ARG A 42 -9.75 -29.47 3.81
C ARG A 42 -8.25 -29.55 3.49
N ALA A 43 -7.85 -30.41 2.57
CA ALA A 43 -6.46 -30.53 2.12
C ALA A 43 -6.12 -29.57 0.96
N LEU A 44 -7.12 -28.93 0.35
CA LEU A 44 -6.90 -27.93 -0.69
C LEU A 44 -6.49 -26.59 -0.05
N PRO A 45 -5.55 -25.87 -0.69
CA PRO A 45 -5.21 -24.50 -0.29
C PRO A 45 -6.46 -23.62 -0.20
N THR A 46 -6.49 -22.70 0.77
CA THR A 46 -7.62 -21.80 1.05
C THR A 46 -8.03 -20.96 -0.16
N LYS A 47 -7.10 -20.65 -1.05
CA LYS A 47 -7.37 -19.94 -2.31
C LYS A 47 -8.37 -20.63 -3.24
N TYR A 48 -8.53 -21.94 -3.14
CA TYR A 48 -9.50 -22.71 -3.95
C TYR A 48 -10.81 -23.01 -3.21
N THR A 49 -10.84 -22.86 -1.90
CA THR A 49 -11.97 -23.29 -1.06
C THR A 49 -12.69 -22.11 -0.39
N GLU A 50 -12.05 -20.94 -0.28
CA GLU A 50 -12.61 -19.75 0.33
C GLU A 50 -12.70 -18.61 -0.68
N TYR A 51 -13.93 -18.17 -0.98
CA TYR A 51 -14.20 -16.97 -1.75
C TYR A 51 -14.38 -15.79 -0.80
N ASP A 52 -13.65 -14.70 -1.05
CA ASP A 52 -13.86 -13.46 -0.33
C ASP A 52 -15.16 -12.80 -0.82
N ILE A 53 -16.19 -12.87 0.01
CA ILE A 53 -17.49 -12.24 -0.24
C ILE A 53 -17.64 -10.90 0.49
N SER A 54 -16.57 -10.40 1.12
CA SER A 54 -16.57 -9.07 1.74
C SER A 54 -16.72 -7.99 0.68
N THR A 55 -17.47 -6.95 0.98
CA THR A 55 -17.67 -5.81 0.07
C THR A 55 -16.39 -5.01 -0.17
N THR A 56 -15.40 -5.19 0.69
CA THR A 56 -14.10 -4.49 0.69
C THR A 56 -12.94 -5.38 0.25
N SER A 57 -13.21 -6.62 -0.19
CA SER A 57 -12.17 -7.60 -0.58
C SER A 57 -11.07 -7.76 0.49
N LEU A 58 -11.50 -7.87 1.76
CA LEU A 58 -10.63 -7.81 2.94
C LEU A 58 -9.49 -8.83 2.90
N PHE A 59 -9.72 -10.00 2.31
CA PHE A 59 -8.79 -11.13 2.25
C PHE A 59 -8.31 -11.45 0.83
N THR A 60 -8.64 -10.61 -0.17
CA THR A 60 -8.08 -10.72 -1.51
C THR A 60 -6.74 -10.01 -1.51
N LEU A 61 -5.66 -10.73 -1.83
CA LEU A 61 -4.33 -10.12 -1.91
C LEU A 61 -4.24 -9.21 -3.12
N SER A 62 -3.45 -8.15 -3.01
CA SER A 62 -3.10 -7.27 -4.12
C SER A 62 -2.07 -7.95 -5.03
N ASP A 63 -2.02 -7.55 -6.28
CA ASP A 63 -1.02 -8.03 -7.25
C ASP A 63 0.42 -7.82 -6.72
N THR A 64 0.64 -6.74 -5.99
CA THR A 64 1.91 -6.43 -5.33
C THR A 64 2.30 -7.49 -4.31
N THR A 65 1.37 -7.88 -3.44
CA THR A 65 1.62 -8.92 -2.44
C THR A 65 1.85 -10.28 -3.12
N GLU A 66 1.05 -10.63 -4.12
CA GLU A 66 1.20 -11.89 -4.85
C GLU A 66 2.56 -11.94 -5.56
N ASN A 67 2.98 -10.88 -6.24
CA ASN A 67 4.28 -10.80 -6.90
C ASN A 67 5.43 -10.96 -5.91
N LEU A 68 5.41 -10.23 -4.79
CA LEU A 68 6.42 -10.35 -3.73
C LEU A 68 6.52 -11.79 -3.22
N LEU A 69 5.38 -12.43 -2.94
CA LEU A 69 5.36 -13.80 -2.40
C LEU A 69 5.83 -14.84 -3.42
N HIS A 70 5.55 -14.64 -4.71
CA HIS A 70 6.03 -15.53 -5.79
C HIS A 70 7.53 -15.39 -6.05
N GLU A 71 8.08 -14.20 -5.87
CA GLU A 71 9.51 -13.90 -6.05
C GLU A 71 10.34 -14.19 -4.78
N LEU A 72 9.69 -14.55 -3.67
CA LEU A 72 10.34 -14.81 -2.40
C LEU A 72 11.30 -16.02 -2.52
N ASN A 73 12.59 -15.77 -2.32
CA ASN A 73 13.66 -16.77 -2.43
C ASN A 73 14.26 -17.16 -1.06
N ALA A 74 13.86 -16.47 0.02
CA ALA A 74 14.32 -16.72 1.38
C ALA A 74 13.13 -17.14 2.27
N ASP A 75 13.40 -18.05 3.20
CA ASP A 75 12.36 -18.53 4.10
C ASP A 75 12.01 -17.49 5.16
N VAL A 76 10.77 -17.04 5.16
CA VAL A 76 10.20 -16.09 6.13
C VAL A 76 9.23 -16.83 7.06
N THR A 77 9.42 -16.66 8.36
CA THR A 77 8.49 -17.17 9.37
C THR A 77 7.84 -16.01 10.11
N ALA A 78 6.51 -15.97 10.09
CA ALA A 78 5.72 -15.04 10.88
C ALA A 78 5.30 -15.69 12.21
N TYR A 79 5.61 -15.05 13.33
CA TYR A 79 5.16 -15.47 14.64
C TYR A 79 4.06 -14.55 15.14
N TYR A 80 2.82 -15.03 15.16
CA TYR A 80 1.70 -14.26 15.66
C TYR A 80 1.58 -14.43 17.19
N LEU A 81 1.73 -13.34 17.94
CA LEU A 81 1.70 -13.32 19.40
C LEU A 81 0.26 -13.19 19.89
N ALA A 82 -0.38 -14.30 20.17
CA ALA A 82 -1.74 -14.33 20.69
C ALA A 82 -1.91 -15.44 21.72
N GLU A 83 -2.73 -15.21 22.75
CA GLU A 83 -3.15 -16.26 23.68
C GLU A 83 -4.00 -17.29 22.94
N SER A 84 -3.83 -18.57 23.28
CA SER A 84 -4.55 -19.66 22.61
C SER A 84 -6.08 -19.49 22.74
N GLY A 85 -6.77 -19.39 21.62
CA GLY A 85 -8.21 -19.16 21.53
C GLY A 85 -8.66 -17.70 21.60
N GLN A 86 -7.70 -16.75 21.58
CA GLN A 86 -7.95 -15.32 21.51
C GLN A 86 -7.32 -14.69 20.25
N GLU A 87 -7.03 -15.52 19.25
CA GLU A 87 -6.45 -15.08 17.99
C GLU A 87 -7.45 -14.21 17.21
N ASP A 88 -6.95 -13.14 16.61
CA ASP A 88 -7.73 -12.36 15.65
C ASP A 88 -7.92 -13.16 14.35
N ALA A 89 -9.18 -13.41 14.02
CA ALA A 89 -9.55 -14.22 12.86
C ALA A 89 -9.17 -13.54 11.52
N ASN A 90 -9.06 -12.20 11.48
CA ASN A 90 -8.66 -11.50 10.25
C ASN A 90 -7.15 -11.66 10.02
N ILE A 91 -6.36 -11.53 11.08
CA ILE A 91 -4.90 -11.71 11.01
C ILE A 91 -4.57 -13.17 10.65
N THR A 92 -5.15 -14.15 11.33
CA THR A 92 -4.87 -15.57 11.04
C THR A 92 -5.27 -15.96 9.62
N ARG A 93 -6.42 -15.47 9.13
CA ARG A 93 -6.87 -15.73 7.77
C ARG A 93 -5.95 -15.10 6.74
N LEU A 94 -5.46 -13.88 7.00
CA LEU A 94 -4.50 -13.24 6.11
C LEU A 94 -3.16 -14.00 6.08
N LEU A 95 -2.64 -14.42 7.23
CA LEU A 95 -1.43 -15.24 7.32
C LEU A 95 -1.57 -16.58 6.59
N ASP A 96 -2.74 -17.22 6.68
CA ASP A 96 -3.05 -18.45 5.91
C ASP A 96 -3.04 -18.20 4.39
N ARG A 97 -3.52 -17.03 3.94
CA ARG A 97 -3.45 -16.62 2.53
C ARG A 97 -2.00 -16.48 2.07
N TYR A 98 -1.17 -15.78 2.82
CA TYR A 98 0.26 -15.63 2.52
C TYR A 98 0.97 -16.99 2.44
N ALA A 99 0.71 -17.89 3.39
CA ALA A 99 1.26 -19.25 3.39
C ALA A 99 0.74 -20.10 2.23
N GLY A 100 -0.44 -19.78 1.70
CA GLY A 100 -1.00 -20.43 0.50
C GLY A 100 -0.39 -19.98 -0.82
N GLU A 101 0.18 -18.77 -0.89
CA GLU A 101 0.76 -18.20 -2.10
C GLU A 101 2.26 -18.47 -2.24
N SER A 102 3.01 -18.65 -1.14
CA SER A 102 4.45 -18.93 -1.20
C SER A 102 4.86 -20.10 -0.31
N SER A 103 5.67 -21.02 -0.86
CA SER A 103 6.30 -22.09 -0.08
C SER A 103 7.41 -21.59 0.84
N HIS A 104 7.90 -20.37 0.63
CA HIS A 104 8.91 -19.71 1.46
C HIS A 104 8.32 -18.88 2.59
N PHE A 105 7.01 -18.79 2.68
CA PHE A 105 6.34 -18.13 3.80
C PHE A 105 5.62 -19.15 4.67
N SER A 106 5.85 -19.07 5.98
CA SER A 106 5.15 -19.88 6.97
C SER A 106 4.81 -19.04 8.20
N TRP A 107 3.78 -19.45 8.95
CA TRP A 107 3.45 -18.76 10.19
C TRP A 107 3.16 -19.72 11.34
N GLN A 108 3.34 -19.24 12.56
CA GLN A 108 3.08 -19.96 13.78
C GLN A 108 2.53 -19.03 14.86
N GLN A 109 1.52 -19.48 15.58
CA GLN A 109 1.10 -18.81 16.80
C GLN A 109 2.12 -19.03 17.91
N ARG A 110 2.38 -17.97 18.69
CA ARG A 110 3.16 -18.02 19.92
C ARG A 110 2.36 -17.39 21.04
N ASP A 111 1.97 -18.20 22.02
CA ASP A 111 1.27 -17.72 23.22
C ASP A 111 2.28 -17.03 24.15
N PRO A 112 2.18 -15.70 24.36
CA PRO A 112 3.16 -14.96 25.17
C PRO A 112 3.08 -15.33 26.65
N VAL A 113 2.00 -15.94 27.11
CA VAL A 113 1.87 -16.48 28.50
C VAL A 113 2.68 -17.76 28.64
N LEU A 114 2.67 -18.62 27.62
CA LEU A 114 3.42 -19.88 27.60
C LEU A 114 4.90 -19.67 27.22
N TYR A 115 5.18 -18.67 26.39
CA TYR A 115 6.53 -18.36 25.87
C TYR A 115 6.94 -16.90 26.13
N PRO A 116 7.01 -16.44 27.40
CA PRO A 116 7.26 -15.04 27.71
C PRO A 116 8.64 -14.54 27.25
N THR A 117 9.64 -15.43 27.18
CA THR A 117 10.98 -15.08 26.73
C THR A 117 11.06 -14.86 25.22
N PHE A 118 10.10 -15.38 24.44
CA PHE A 118 10.08 -15.19 23.01
C PHE A 118 9.80 -13.72 22.64
N ALA A 119 8.75 -13.13 23.24
CA ALA A 119 8.40 -11.72 22.99
C ALA A 119 9.53 -10.77 23.43
N GLN A 120 10.25 -11.11 24.51
CA GLN A 120 11.37 -10.28 25.02
C GLN A 120 12.60 -10.25 24.09
N GLN A 121 12.71 -11.17 23.12
CA GLN A 121 13.81 -11.19 22.16
C GLN A 121 13.63 -10.13 21.07
N TYR A 122 12.42 -9.63 20.89
CA TYR A 122 12.07 -8.69 19.83
C TYR A 122 11.53 -7.40 20.46
N ASP A 123 12.24 -6.31 20.28
CA ASP A 123 11.85 -5.01 20.82
C ASP A 123 10.50 -4.57 20.26
N GLY A 124 9.61 -4.07 21.11
CA GLY A 124 8.24 -3.67 20.74
C GLY A 124 7.24 -4.81 20.57
N ALA A 125 7.63 -6.09 20.67
CA ALA A 125 6.71 -7.22 20.54
C ALA A 125 5.76 -7.31 21.73
N SER A 126 4.45 -7.34 21.47
CA SER A 126 3.39 -7.43 22.46
C SER A 126 2.27 -8.37 21.98
N VAL A 127 1.29 -8.64 22.86
CA VAL A 127 0.09 -9.41 22.45
C VAL A 127 -0.59 -8.70 21.28
N GLY A 128 -0.92 -9.46 20.25
CA GLY A 128 -1.50 -8.96 19.00
C GLY A 128 -0.47 -8.61 17.91
N SER A 129 0.84 -8.59 18.23
CA SER A 129 1.89 -8.33 17.23
C SER A 129 2.17 -9.56 16.36
N VAL A 130 2.67 -9.32 15.14
CA VAL A 130 3.26 -10.33 14.27
C VAL A 130 4.76 -10.04 14.16
N VAL A 131 5.59 -11.01 14.53
CA VAL A 131 7.05 -10.94 14.38
C VAL A 131 7.45 -11.69 13.11
N LEU A 132 8.00 -10.98 12.15
CA LEU A 132 8.56 -11.56 10.92
C LEU A 132 10.04 -11.87 11.13
N VAL A 133 10.49 -13.04 10.70
CA VAL A 133 11.89 -13.48 10.83
C VAL A 133 12.36 -14.09 9.52
N CYS A 134 13.51 -13.63 9.04
CA CYS A 134 14.22 -14.18 7.88
C CYS A 134 15.73 -14.23 8.18
N GLY A 135 16.27 -15.42 8.46
CA GLY A 135 17.65 -15.55 8.92
C GLY A 135 17.91 -14.78 10.22
N ASP A 136 18.83 -13.84 10.19
CA ASP A 136 19.15 -12.97 11.33
C ASP A 136 18.30 -11.68 11.37
N ASN A 137 17.55 -11.39 10.31
CA ASN A 137 16.70 -10.21 10.22
C ASN A 137 15.34 -10.47 10.87
N SER A 138 14.82 -9.49 11.56
CA SER A 138 13.47 -9.53 12.12
C SER A 138 12.79 -8.17 12.04
N ASP A 139 11.46 -8.19 11.98
CA ASP A 139 10.61 -7.01 12.06
C ASP A 139 9.39 -7.30 12.93
N VAL A 140 8.93 -6.29 13.69
CA VAL A 140 7.80 -6.43 14.58
C VAL A 140 6.67 -5.52 14.10
N LEU A 141 5.59 -6.15 13.68
CA LEU A 141 4.36 -5.46 13.29
C LEU A 141 3.43 -5.41 14.50
N SER A 142 3.23 -4.22 15.06
CA SER A 142 2.32 -4.05 16.18
C SER A 142 0.86 -4.18 15.74
N TYR A 143 -0.05 -4.31 16.71
CA TYR A 143 -1.49 -4.30 16.40
C TYR A 143 -1.93 -3.01 15.70
N ASN A 144 -1.34 -1.87 16.06
CA ASN A 144 -1.66 -0.57 15.45
C ASN A 144 -1.13 -0.43 14.02
N ASP A 145 -0.09 -1.18 13.63
CA ASP A 145 0.38 -1.23 12.25
C ASP A 145 -0.57 -2.03 11.35
N MET A 146 -1.40 -2.89 11.94
CA MET A 146 -2.36 -3.73 11.23
C MET A 146 -3.79 -3.17 11.25
N TYR A 147 -4.11 -2.29 12.20
CA TYR A 147 -5.42 -1.68 12.36
C TYR A 147 -5.29 -0.17 12.60
N GLU A 148 -5.91 0.62 11.75
CA GLU A 148 -5.98 2.07 11.91
C GLU A 148 -7.39 2.51 12.29
N MET A 149 -7.50 3.36 13.31
CA MET A 149 -8.78 3.95 13.71
C MET A 149 -9.04 5.22 12.89
N ASP A 150 -10.19 5.28 12.24
CA ASP A 150 -10.70 6.48 11.60
C ASP A 150 -11.13 7.51 12.67
N LEU A 151 -10.19 8.37 13.03
CA LEU A 151 -10.41 9.41 14.05
C LEU A 151 -11.44 10.45 13.59
N GLU A 152 -11.50 10.76 12.29
CA GLU A 152 -12.48 11.71 11.76
C GLU A 152 -13.91 11.18 11.93
N SER A 153 -14.14 9.93 11.59
CA SER A 153 -15.42 9.26 11.83
C SER A 153 -15.76 9.21 13.32
N TYR A 154 -14.78 8.95 14.18
CA TYR A 154 -14.97 8.94 15.62
C TYR A 154 -15.40 10.33 16.17
N TYR A 155 -14.75 11.39 15.76
CA TYR A 155 -15.09 12.75 16.22
C TYR A 155 -16.38 13.28 15.63
N THR A 156 -16.75 12.86 14.41
CA THR A 156 -17.97 13.36 13.74
C THR A 156 -19.22 12.56 14.09
N THR A 157 -19.10 11.23 14.22
CA THR A 157 -20.25 10.32 14.44
C THR A 157 -20.28 9.66 15.81
N GLY A 158 -19.19 9.74 16.58
CA GLY A 158 -19.02 9.03 17.86
C GLY A 158 -18.80 7.52 17.69
N THR A 159 -18.62 7.02 16.46
CA THR A 159 -18.42 5.60 16.16
C THR A 159 -16.96 5.37 15.77
N ALA A 160 -16.27 4.46 16.47
CA ALA A 160 -14.93 4.03 16.10
C ALA A 160 -15.02 3.10 14.90
N ASN A 161 -14.66 3.59 13.72
CA ASN A 161 -14.46 2.78 12.53
C ASN A 161 -12.97 2.42 12.44
N TYR A 162 -12.69 1.19 12.00
CA TYR A 162 -11.32 0.72 11.80
C TYR A 162 -11.12 0.36 10.33
N SER A 163 -9.92 0.60 9.84
CA SER A 163 -9.42 0.06 8.58
C SER A 163 -8.37 -1.01 8.86
N PHE A 164 -8.36 -2.05 8.03
CA PHE A 164 -7.45 -3.18 8.14
C PHE A 164 -6.28 -2.98 7.18
N GLN A 165 -5.09 -2.74 7.73
CA GLN A 165 -3.86 -2.45 7.00
C GLN A 165 -2.85 -3.61 7.06
N ALA A 166 -3.24 -4.75 7.62
CA ALA A 166 -2.33 -5.85 7.88
C ALA A 166 -1.65 -6.40 6.61
N GLU A 167 -2.31 -6.30 5.44
CA GLU A 167 -1.68 -6.68 4.18
C GLU A 167 -0.50 -5.77 3.86
N ASN A 168 -0.66 -4.46 3.99
CA ASN A 168 0.42 -3.50 3.78
C ASN A 168 1.57 -3.72 4.78
N ALA A 169 1.24 -3.87 6.07
CA ALA A 169 2.22 -4.11 7.12
C ALA A 169 3.02 -5.39 6.88
N LEU A 170 2.35 -6.51 6.60
CA LEU A 170 3.00 -7.80 6.33
C LEU A 170 3.87 -7.76 5.07
N THR A 171 3.37 -7.22 3.97
CA THR A 171 4.10 -7.14 2.70
C THR A 171 5.36 -6.27 2.84
N SER A 172 5.23 -5.10 3.47
CA SER A 172 6.37 -4.22 3.75
C SER A 172 7.37 -4.85 4.71
N GLY A 173 6.88 -5.51 5.76
CA GLY A 173 7.73 -6.22 6.72
C GLY A 173 8.49 -7.40 6.07
N ILE A 174 7.83 -8.18 5.19
CA ILE A 174 8.50 -9.26 4.43
C ILE A 174 9.59 -8.67 3.53
N ALA A 175 9.28 -7.61 2.76
CA ALA A 175 10.27 -6.93 1.93
C ALA A 175 11.46 -6.42 2.76
N LYS A 176 11.22 -5.91 3.96
CA LYS A 176 12.24 -5.42 4.89
C LYS A 176 13.15 -6.55 5.42
N VAL A 177 12.58 -7.67 5.91
CA VAL A 177 13.39 -8.76 6.50
C VAL A 177 14.13 -9.59 5.45
N THR A 178 13.69 -9.60 4.20
CA THR A 178 14.33 -10.35 3.11
C THR A 178 15.42 -9.57 2.40
N ARG A 179 15.60 -8.28 2.70
CA ARG A 179 16.65 -7.47 2.11
C ARG A 179 18.03 -7.93 2.56
N THR A 180 18.95 -7.95 1.60
CA THR A 180 20.36 -8.30 1.86
C THR A 180 21.16 -7.10 2.37
N ALA A 181 20.70 -5.87 2.15
CA ALA A 181 21.30 -4.64 2.65
C ALA A 181 20.24 -3.55 2.88
N ALA A 182 20.36 -2.76 3.95
CA ALA A 182 19.52 -1.59 4.15
C ALA A 182 19.90 -0.50 3.13
N TYR A 183 18.91 0.22 2.59
CA TYR A 183 19.19 1.38 1.75
C TYR A 183 19.63 2.55 2.61
N GLN A 184 20.74 3.19 2.19
CA GLN A 184 21.31 4.36 2.86
C GLN A 184 20.93 5.61 2.08
N LEU A 185 19.98 6.40 2.59
CA LEU A 185 19.65 7.72 2.10
C LEU A 185 20.48 8.74 2.87
N TYR A 186 21.39 9.42 2.17
CA TYR A 186 22.16 10.49 2.77
C TYR A 186 21.47 11.84 2.57
N GLU A 187 21.04 12.45 3.67
CA GLU A 187 20.46 13.78 3.70
C GLU A 187 21.57 14.83 3.75
N LEU A 188 21.68 15.67 2.70
CA LEU A 188 22.68 16.74 2.64
C LEU A 188 22.41 17.78 3.72
N THR A 189 23.48 18.26 4.35
CA THR A 189 23.45 19.27 5.40
C THR A 189 24.64 20.24 5.23
N GLY A 190 24.45 21.48 5.69
CA GLY A 190 25.50 22.51 5.67
C GLY A 190 25.12 23.77 4.91
N HIS A 191 24.00 23.75 4.17
CA HIS A 191 23.53 24.89 3.36
C HIS A 191 22.18 25.42 3.84
N GLY A 192 21.78 25.07 5.08
CA GLY A 192 20.50 25.52 5.65
C GLY A 192 19.30 24.67 5.22
N GLU A 193 19.56 23.45 4.81
CA GLU A 193 18.52 22.45 4.52
C GLU A 193 17.68 22.16 5.77
N THR A 194 16.40 21.91 5.57
CA THR A 194 15.51 21.45 6.64
C THR A 194 15.60 19.94 6.75
N ALA A 195 15.97 19.43 7.93
CA ALA A 195 16.02 17.99 8.17
C ALA A 195 14.62 17.36 8.07
N LEU A 196 14.56 16.11 7.58
CA LEU A 196 13.35 15.34 7.53
C LEU A 196 12.74 15.20 8.93
N SER A 197 11.43 15.44 9.03
CA SER A 197 10.68 15.22 10.27
C SER A 197 10.36 13.73 10.48
N GLY A 198 9.90 13.39 11.71
CA GLY A 198 9.64 12.01 12.11
C GLY A 198 8.70 11.25 11.19
N ASP A 199 7.64 11.89 10.70
CA ASP A 199 6.66 11.28 9.77
C ASP A 199 7.30 10.82 8.44
N PHE A 200 8.28 11.56 7.91
CA PHE A 200 9.04 11.15 6.73
C PHE A 200 10.07 10.06 7.06
N THR A 201 10.82 10.22 8.15
CA THR A 201 11.81 9.21 8.56
C THR A 201 11.17 7.89 8.94
N ASP A 202 9.99 7.91 9.56
CA ASP A 202 9.20 6.70 9.90
C ASP A 202 8.72 6.00 8.62
N THR A 203 8.19 6.77 7.65
CA THR A 203 7.79 6.22 6.34
C THR A 203 8.96 5.56 5.62
N LEU A 204 10.13 6.22 5.59
CA LEU A 204 11.34 5.69 4.98
C LEU A 204 11.87 4.47 5.75
N SER A 205 11.86 4.50 7.08
CA SER A 205 12.26 3.37 7.92
C SER A 205 11.36 2.15 7.70
N ASN A 206 10.04 2.35 7.62
CA ASN A 206 9.09 1.30 7.28
C ASN A 206 9.36 0.71 5.90
N ALA A 207 9.81 1.55 4.95
CA ALA A 207 10.30 1.11 3.66
C ALA A 207 11.73 0.51 3.71
N GLY A 208 12.36 0.35 4.89
CA GLY A 208 13.71 -0.21 5.06
C GLY A 208 14.83 0.70 4.59
N VAL A 209 14.60 2.01 4.60
CA VAL A 209 15.59 3.04 4.26
C VAL A 209 16.11 3.67 5.55
N THR A 210 17.41 3.69 5.72
CA THR A 210 18.08 4.40 6.81
C THR A 210 18.49 5.79 6.35
N VAL A 211 18.09 6.83 7.07
CA VAL A 211 18.45 8.22 6.78
C VAL A 211 19.66 8.62 7.62
N THR A 212 20.70 9.16 6.96
CA THR A 212 21.93 9.61 7.62
C THR A 212 22.33 11.00 7.11
N ALA A 213 22.64 11.93 8.01
CA ALA A 213 23.09 13.26 7.63
C ALA A 213 24.48 13.21 6.97
N LEU A 214 24.65 13.96 5.87
CA LEU A 214 25.89 14.09 5.12
C LEU A 214 26.26 15.57 4.94
N ASN A 215 27.42 15.97 5.46
CA ASN A 215 28.01 17.26 5.18
C ASN A 215 29.20 17.07 4.22
N LEU A 216 29.03 17.44 2.94
CA LEU A 216 30.04 17.24 1.91
C LEU A 216 31.30 18.06 2.13
N THR A 217 31.19 19.26 2.72
CA THR A 217 32.36 20.09 3.05
C THR A 217 33.31 19.36 4.00
N THR A 218 32.78 18.62 4.98
CA THR A 218 33.60 17.88 5.96
C THR A 218 33.93 16.48 5.51
N ALA A 219 33.03 15.80 4.79
CA ALA A 219 33.23 14.44 4.30
C ALA A 219 34.19 14.39 3.08
N GLY A 220 34.17 15.42 2.24
CA GLY A 220 35.00 15.51 1.04
C GLY A 220 34.60 14.56 -0.10
N SER A 221 33.70 13.63 0.15
CA SER A 221 33.15 12.68 -0.84
C SER A 221 31.83 12.09 -0.36
N ILE A 222 31.06 11.55 -1.28
CA ILE A 222 29.86 10.76 -0.97
C ILE A 222 30.32 9.36 -0.52
N PRO A 223 29.76 8.80 0.58
CA PRO A 223 30.11 7.47 1.08
C PRO A 223 29.83 6.36 0.05
N ALA A 224 30.59 5.27 0.10
CA ALA A 224 30.49 4.19 -0.88
C ALA A 224 29.24 3.31 -0.71
N ASP A 225 28.61 3.34 0.45
CA ASP A 225 27.39 2.62 0.79
C ASP A 225 26.12 3.42 0.47
N VAL A 226 26.25 4.58 -0.20
CA VAL A 226 25.14 5.44 -0.59
C VAL A 226 24.19 4.71 -1.54
N SER A 227 22.91 4.72 -1.22
CA SER A 227 21.85 4.31 -2.15
C SER A 227 21.27 5.50 -2.89
N ALA A 228 21.06 6.62 -2.20
CA ALA A 228 20.65 7.89 -2.79
C ALA A 228 21.06 9.07 -1.90
N VAL A 229 21.12 10.27 -2.47
CA VAL A 229 21.31 11.54 -1.76
C VAL A 229 20.05 12.38 -1.84
N LEU A 230 19.61 12.91 -0.71
CA LEU A 230 18.51 13.87 -0.59
C LEU A 230 19.09 15.27 -0.38
N ILE A 231 18.64 16.24 -1.16
CA ILE A 231 18.92 17.68 -1.00
C ILE A 231 17.57 18.38 -0.78
N ASN A 232 17.33 18.81 0.44
CA ASN A 232 16.02 19.36 0.84
C ASN A 232 16.04 20.89 0.93
N ALA A 233 15.66 21.57 -0.14
CA ALA A 233 15.45 23.01 -0.24
C ALA A 233 16.57 23.82 0.46
N PRO A 234 17.83 23.76 -0.02
CA PRO A 234 18.94 24.45 0.63
C PRO A 234 18.70 25.96 0.67
N GLY A 235 18.92 26.55 1.84
CA GLY A 235 18.83 27.99 2.07
C GLY A 235 20.06 28.79 1.60
N ALA A 236 21.11 28.10 1.13
CA ALA A 236 22.31 28.67 0.50
C ALA A 236 22.80 27.74 -0.61
N ASP A 237 23.53 28.28 -1.59
CA ASP A 237 24.04 27.50 -2.71
C ASP A 237 25.23 26.59 -2.30
N LEU A 238 25.42 25.54 -3.06
CA LEU A 238 26.56 24.63 -2.94
C LEU A 238 27.88 25.34 -3.30
N THR A 239 28.98 24.87 -2.75
CA THR A 239 30.31 25.28 -3.21
C THR A 239 30.64 24.62 -4.57
N ASP A 240 31.62 25.19 -5.30
CA ASP A 240 32.10 24.60 -6.57
C ASP A 240 32.68 23.18 -6.37
N ALA A 241 33.28 22.92 -5.21
CA ALA A 241 33.80 21.60 -4.87
C ALA A 241 32.68 20.56 -4.67
N GLU A 242 31.63 20.90 -3.93
CA GLU A 242 30.49 20.05 -3.70
C GLU A 242 29.70 19.81 -4.99
N THR A 243 29.55 20.85 -5.81
CA THR A 243 28.96 20.77 -7.15
C THR A 243 29.71 19.75 -8.01
N THR A 244 31.04 19.78 -7.99
CA THR A 244 31.86 18.82 -8.73
C THR A 244 31.67 17.39 -8.21
N ILE A 245 31.58 17.20 -6.89
CA ILE A 245 31.32 15.89 -6.27
C ILE A 245 29.97 15.35 -6.73
N LEU A 246 28.89 16.15 -6.67
CA LEU A 246 27.53 15.74 -7.06
C LEU A 246 27.44 15.45 -8.56
N LYS A 247 28.04 16.28 -9.44
CA LYS A 247 28.08 16.01 -10.88
C LYS A 247 28.78 14.69 -11.19
N ASN A 248 29.94 14.44 -10.57
CA ASN A 248 30.64 13.17 -10.72
C ASN A 248 29.81 12.00 -10.18
N TYR A 249 29.11 12.18 -9.06
CA TYR A 249 28.26 11.16 -8.48
C TYR A 249 27.13 10.76 -9.44
N VAL A 250 26.41 11.72 -9.99
CA VAL A 250 25.35 11.48 -10.98
C VAL A 250 25.89 10.86 -12.25
N ALA A 251 27.02 11.38 -12.79
CA ALA A 251 27.63 10.83 -14.01
C ALA A 251 28.05 9.36 -13.87
N ASN A 252 28.31 8.89 -12.64
CA ASN A 252 28.65 7.49 -12.33
C ASN A 252 27.44 6.65 -11.83
N GLY A 253 26.21 7.04 -12.16
CA GLY A 253 25.03 6.27 -11.80
C GLY A 253 24.42 6.61 -10.44
N GLY A 254 24.83 7.74 -9.87
CA GLY A 254 24.32 8.24 -8.60
C GLY A 254 22.86 8.65 -8.67
N LYS A 255 22.20 8.65 -7.52
CA LYS A 255 20.76 8.90 -7.40
C LYS A 255 20.49 10.08 -6.48
N LEU A 256 19.76 11.08 -6.99
CA LEU A 256 19.43 12.31 -6.27
C LEU A 256 17.93 12.50 -6.14
N PHE A 257 17.47 12.84 -4.93
CA PHE A 257 16.17 13.47 -4.72
C PHE A 257 16.40 14.92 -4.31
N VAL A 258 15.87 15.87 -5.05
CA VAL A 258 16.12 17.29 -4.84
C VAL A 258 14.80 18.04 -4.70
N THR A 259 14.66 18.83 -3.63
CA THR A 259 13.66 19.90 -3.56
C THR A 259 14.39 21.25 -3.61
N THR A 260 13.73 22.28 -4.13
CA THR A 260 14.35 23.60 -4.28
C THR A 260 13.39 24.71 -3.86
N ASP A 261 14.00 25.79 -3.31
CA ASP A 261 13.30 27.02 -3.02
C ASP A 261 13.52 28.04 -4.15
N PHE A 262 12.43 28.66 -4.60
CA PHE A 262 12.47 29.68 -5.64
C PHE A 262 13.03 31.03 -5.14
N THR A 263 13.03 31.27 -3.83
CA THR A 263 13.55 32.50 -3.23
C THR A 263 15.07 32.48 -3.05
N THR A 264 15.65 31.28 -3.02
CA THR A 264 17.10 31.09 -2.88
C THR A 264 17.75 30.88 -4.24
N GLY A 265 18.69 31.73 -4.60
CA GLY A 265 19.52 31.52 -5.79
C GLY A 265 20.52 30.39 -5.56
N THR A 266 20.35 29.28 -6.28
CA THR A 266 21.25 28.12 -6.19
C THR A 266 21.87 27.75 -7.54
N PRO A 267 22.65 28.66 -8.19
CA PRO A 267 23.17 28.41 -9.53
C PRO A 267 24.07 27.18 -9.61
N ASN A 268 24.78 26.81 -8.56
CA ASN A 268 25.61 25.62 -8.52
C ASN A 268 24.74 24.33 -8.48
N LEU A 269 23.73 24.30 -7.64
CA LEU A 269 22.77 23.18 -7.63
C LEU A 269 21.99 23.11 -8.97
N ASP A 270 21.54 24.26 -9.48
CA ASP A 270 20.87 24.34 -10.79
C ASP A 270 21.76 23.82 -11.92
N SER A 271 23.10 23.99 -11.83
CA SER A 271 24.03 23.43 -12.80
C SER A 271 24.14 21.90 -12.75
N VAL A 272 23.95 21.28 -11.57
CA VAL A 272 23.85 19.81 -11.44
C VAL A 272 22.58 19.31 -12.14
N LEU A 273 21.46 19.99 -11.91
CA LEU A 273 20.17 19.63 -12.54
C LEU A 273 20.19 19.87 -14.06
N ALA A 274 20.88 20.92 -14.52
CA ALA A 274 21.05 21.22 -15.94
C ALA A 274 21.88 20.15 -16.67
N ASP A 275 22.90 19.57 -16.02
CA ASP A 275 23.65 18.43 -16.57
C ASP A 275 22.74 17.18 -16.74
N CYS A 276 21.65 17.08 -15.97
CA CYS A 276 20.62 16.06 -16.15
C CYS A 276 19.56 16.46 -17.19
N GLY A 277 19.63 17.66 -17.78
CA GLY A 277 18.67 18.14 -18.78
C GLY A 277 17.43 18.81 -18.21
N MET A 278 17.43 19.23 -16.94
CA MET A 278 16.31 19.90 -16.26
C MET A 278 16.65 21.36 -15.94
N ALA A 279 15.67 22.25 -16.07
CA ALA A 279 15.81 23.67 -15.73
C ALA A 279 14.54 24.22 -15.07
N ARG A 280 14.71 25.32 -14.30
CA ARG A 280 13.56 26.02 -13.69
C ARG A 280 12.74 26.73 -14.77
N GLN A 281 11.44 26.57 -14.75
CA GLN A 281 10.52 27.47 -15.44
C GLN A 281 10.49 28.79 -14.67
N PRO A 282 10.75 29.94 -15.33
CA PRO A 282 10.62 31.25 -14.67
C PRO A 282 9.21 31.47 -14.14
N GLY A 283 9.12 32.09 -12.96
CA GLY A 283 7.83 32.47 -12.36
C GLY A 283 7.35 31.51 -11.28
N LEU A 284 6.30 31.93 -10.58
CA LEU A 284 5.58 31.15 -9.57
C LEU A 284 4.31 30.56 -10.20
N LEU A 285 4.05 29.30 -9.97
CA LEU A 285 2.85 28.65 -10.50
C LEU A 285 1.60 29.09 -9.77
N ILE A 286 0.59 29.47 -10.53
CA ILE A 286 -0.75 29.84 -10.08
C ILE A 286 -1.74 28.86 -10.69
N GLU A 287 -2.47 28.16 -9.84
CA GLU A 287 -3.52 27.24 -10.28
C GLU A 287 -4.85 27.96 -10.42
N THR A 288 -5.58 27.68 -11.49
CA THR A 288 -6.90 28.27 -11.74
C THR A 288 -8.04 27.29 -11.53
N ASP A 289 -7.75 26.00 -11.56
CA ASP A 289 -8.72 24.95 -11.29
C ASP A 289 -9.00 24.86 -9.78
N THR A 290 -10.25 25.10 -9.37
CA THR A 290 -10.68 25.14 -7.97
C THR A 290 -10.56 23.80 -7.26
N ASP A 291 -10.45 22.68 -7.99
CA ASP A 291 -10.27 21.34 -7.42
C ASP A 291 -8.79 21.01 -7.16
N ARG A 292 -7.86 21.93 -7.54
CA ARG A 292 -6.41 21.72 -7.48
C ARG A 292 -5.68 22.69 -6.52
N TYR A 293 -6.41 23.32 -5.65
CA TYR A 293 -5.86 24.03 -4.47
C TYR A 293 -6.88 24.00 -3.32
N PRO A 294 -6.45 24.05 -2.05
CA PRO A 294 -7.36 23.94 -0.92
C PRO A 294 -8.31 25.13 -0.86
N TYR A 295 -9.58 24.88 -0.56
CA TYR A 295 -10.58 25.92 -0.41
C TYR A 295 -10.18 26.95 0.66
N GLY A 296 -10.23 28.23 0.31
CA GLY A 296 -9.86 29.33 1.20
C GLY A 296 -8.35 29.62 1.28
N TYR A 297 -7.53 28.90 0.54
CA TYR A 297 -6.09 29.15 0.42
C TYR A 297 -5.73 29.86 -0.90
N PRO A 298 -4.54 30.50 -0.96
CA PRO A 298 -4.06 31.09 -2.21
C PRO A 298 -3.89 30.05 -3.33
N GLN A 299 -4.09 30.46 -4.57
CA GLN A 299 -3.92 29.65 -5.77
C GLN A 299 -2.48 29.15 -6.02
N THR A 300 -1.52 29.60 -5.21
CA THR A 300 -0.13 29.12 -5.17
C THR A 300 0.06 27.88 -4.32
N TYR A 301 -0.99 27.41 -3.63
CA TYR A 301 -0.98 26.23 -2.77
C TYR A 301 -1.53 25.04 -3.56
N LEU A 302 -0.68 24.44 -4.37
CA LEU A 302 -1.09 23.48 -5.38
C LEU A 302 -1.40 22.10 -4.80
N LEU A 303 -2.45 21.46 -5.33
CA LEU A 303 -2.74 20.04 -5.24
C LEU A 303 -2.54 19.44 -6.64
N PRO A 304 -1.29 19.18 -7.05
CA PRO A 304 -1.00 18.73 -8.40
C PRO A 304 -1.58 17.34 -8.67
N LYS A 305 -1.75 17.05 -9.96
CA LYS A 305 -2.12 15.70 -10.39
C LYS A 305 -0.91 14.79 -10.21
N LEU A 306 -1.10 13.69 -9.49
CA LEU A 306 -0.13 12.60 -9.40
C LEU A 306 -0.21 11.78 -10.69
N ALA A 307 0.92 11.52 -11.31
CA ALA A 307 1.01 10.60 -12.45
C ALA A 307 0.76 9.15 -11.99
N ASP A 308 0.18 8.34 -12.88
CA ASP A 308 -0.03 6.91 -12.65
C ASP A 308 1.03 6.12 -13.44
N ASN A 309 2.13 5.78 -12.77
CA ASN A 309 3.26 5.08 -13.35
C ASN A 309 4.07 4.31 -12.29
N ASP A 310 5.08 3.55 -12.70
CA ASP A 310 5.89 2.72 -11.81
C ASP A 310 6.63 3.51 -10.71
N ILE A 311 6.94 4.79 -10.93
CA ILE A 311 7.65 5.63 -9.95
C ILE A 311 6.73 6.02 -8.80
N THR A 312 5.47 6.26 -9.11
CA THR A 312 4.45 6.73 -8.16
C THR A 312 3.50 5.61 -7.71
N ALA A 313 3.73 4.37 -8.16
CA ALA A 313 2.90 3.21 -7.83
C ALA A 313 2.75 2.95 -6.32
N GLY A 314 3.71 3.42 -5.51
CA GLY A 314 3.65 3.38 -4.05
C GLY A 314 2.72 4.42 -3.42
N VAL A 315 2.05 5.27 -4.21
CA VAL A 315 1.12 6.29 -3.70
C VAL A 315 -0.28 5.98 -4.20
N SER A 316 -1.25 5.90 -3.29
CA SER A 316 -2.64 5.72 -3.71
C SER A 316 -3.10 6.88 -4.59
N GLN A 317 -3.77 6.58 -5.71
CA GLN A 317 -4.35 7.58 -6.60
C GLN A 317 -5.47 8.42 -5.96
N SER A 318 -5.97 8.00 -4.81
CA SER A 318 -6.93 8.78 -4.00
C SER A 318 -6.25 9.76 -3.05
N MET A 319 -4.94 9.65 -2.83
CA MET A 319 -4.19 10.56 -1.98
C MET A 319 -3.82 11.84 -2.72
N MET A 320 -3.85 12.93 -2.00
CA MET A 320 -3.41 14.23 -2.51
C MET A 320 -1.94 14.44 -2.15
N ILE A 321 -1.23 15.07 -3.07
CA ILE A 321 0.11 15.62 -2.82
C ILE A 321 -0.05 17.13 -2.70
N TYR A 322 0.66 17.74 -1.76
CA TYR A 322 0.56 19.18 -1.50
C TYR A 322 1.89 19.86 -1.75
N THR A 323 1.92 20.76 -2.71
CA THR A 323 3.12 21.48 -3.15
C THR A 323 2.88 23.00 -3.10
N PRO A 324 2.86 23.61 -1.90
CA PRO A 324 2.67 25.04 -1.78
C PRO A 324 3.88 25.79 -2.32
N ILE A 325 3.59 26.87 -3.06
CA ILE A 325 4.60 27.79 -3.56
C ILE A 325 5.63 27.10 -4.46
N ALA A 326 5.16 26.45 -5.52
CA ALA A 326 5.98 25.71 -6.45
C ALA A 326 6.30 26.51 -7.72
N GLN A 327 7.42 26.16 -8.35
CA GLN A 327 7.77 26.56 -9.71
C GLN A 327 7.65 25.37 -10.68
N GLY A 328 7.56 25.66 -11.98
CA GLY A 328 7.63 24.64 -13.01
C GLY A 328 9.05 24.14 -13.25
N ILE A 329 9.13 22.99 -13.90
CA ILE A 329 10.37 22.37 -14.38
C ILE A 329 10.22 22.22 -15.89
N THR A 330 11.26 22.58 -16.65
CA THR A 330 11.39 22.31 -18.09
C THR A 330 12.46 21.25 -18.31
N THR A 331 12.29 20.43 -19.34
CA THR A 331 13.19 19.35 -19.71
C THR A 331 13.77 19.59 -21.11
N ASN A 332 14.97 19.06 -21.38
CA ASN A 332 15.62 19.13 -22.66
C ASN A 332 15.61 17.75 -23.31
N ASP A 333 14.84 17.59 -24.40
CA ASP A 333 14.70 16.32 -25.13
C ASP A 333 16.02 15.82 -25.76
N ASP A 334 17.03 16.68 -25.91
CA ASP A 334 18.37 16.31 -26.38
C ASP A 334 19.26 15.71 -25.29
N SER A 335 18.77 15.60 -24.06
CA SER A 335 19.51 15.01 -22.93
C SER A 335 19.67 13.49 -23.07
N GLU A 336 20.69 12.94 -22.43
CA GLU A 336 20.87 11.47 -22.28
C GLU A 336 19.89 10.85 -21.26
N PHE A 337 19.12 11.67 -20.55
CA PHE A 337 18.09 11.26 -19.59
C PHE A 337 16.71 11.17 -20.24
N ALA A 338 15.98 10.13 -19.90
CA ALA A 338 14.54 10.03 -20.17
C ALA A 338 13.76 10.70 -19.05
N PHE A 339 12.76 11.51 -19.41
CA PHE A 339 11.99 12.27 -18.43
C PHE A 339 10.58 11.69 -18.22
N THR A 340 10.13 11.77 -16.97
CA THR A 340 8.76 11.41 -16.58
C THR A 340 8.24 12.48 -15.63
N ASP A 341 7.14 13.13 -16.02
CA ASP A 341 6.44 14.06 -15.14
C ASP A 341 5.72 13.27 -14.04
N LEU A 342 6.01 13.59 -12.78
CA LEU A 342 5.43 12.92 -11.61
C LEU A 342 4.26 13.70 -11.02
N LEU A 343 4.39 15.02 -10.96
CA LEU A 343 3.38 15.94 -10.45
C LEU A 343 3.16 17.07 -11.45
N THR A 344 1.91 17.31 -11.85
CA THR A 344 1.56 18.34 -12.84
C THR A 344 0.41 19.22 -12.36
N THR A 345 0.41 20.48 -12.79
CA THR A 345 -0.72 21.40 -12.59
C THR A 345 -1.93 21.03 -13.47
N GLY A 346 -3.01 21.77 -13.35
CA GLY A 346 -4.10 21.79 -14.32
C GLY A 346 -3.69 22.43 -15.65
N ASP A 347 -4.51 22.22 -16.67
CA ASP A 347 -4.22 22.67 -18.06
C ASP A 347 -4.29 24.21 -18.24
N ASN A 348 -4.93 24.92 -17.31
CA ASN A 348 -5.11 26.37 -17.34
C ASN A 348 -4.31 27.08 -16.26
N ALA A 349 -3.34 26.42 -15.64
CA ALA A 349 -2.41 27.06 -14.72
C ALA A 349 -1.51 28.06 -15.48
N TYR A 350 -0.91 28.99 -14.80
CA TYR A 350 0.05 29.91 -15.41
C TYR A 350 1.25 30.15 -14.52
N SER A 351 2.38 30.50 -15.14
CA SER A 351 3.61 30.84 -14.43
C SER A 351 3.77 32.34 -14.35
N MET A 352 3.61 32.89 -13.15
CA MET A 352 3.64 34.34 -12.90
C MET A 352 5.09 34.81 -12.72
N GLU A 353 5.70 35.38 -13.76
CA GLU A 353 7.11 35.79 -13.72
C GLU A 353 7.38 36.97 -12.79
N ASN A 354 6.42 37.88 -12.63
CA ASN A 354 6.57 39.10 -11.81
C ASN A 354 6.03 38.96 -10.36
N TYR A 355 5.86 37.70 -9.86
CA TYR A 355 5.26 37.42 -8.56
C TYR A 355 5.88 38.22 -7.39
N ALA A 356 7.20 38.52 -7.44
CA ALA A 356 7.92 39.22 -6.38
C ALA A 356 7.50 40.70 -6.25
N THR A 357 6.90 41.29 -7.30
CA THR A 357 6.50 42.69 -7.36
C THR A 357 5.00 42.89 -7.57
N ALA A 358 4.29 41.81 -7.85
CA ALA A 358 2.87 41.85 -8.12
C ALA A 358 2.06 42.07 -6.81
N GLU A 359 1.08 42.98 -6.86
CA GLU A 359 0.13 43.21 -5.74
C GLU A 359 -1.01 42.18 -5.73
N THR A 360 -1.24 41.48 -6.84
CA THR A 360 -2.32 40.51 -6.99
C THR A 360 -1.84 39.34 -7.84
N ALA A 361 -2.45 38.16 -7.69
CA ALA A 361 -2.21 36.99 -8.52
C ALA A 361 -2.97 37.05 -9.86
N GLN A 362 -3.04 38.23 -10.51
CA GLN A 362 -3.68 38.38 -11.81
C GLN A 362 -2.70 38.06 -12.91
N LYS A 363 -3.07 37.14 -13.81
CA LYS A 363 -2.27 36.73 -14.98
C LYS A 363 -1.99 37.93 -15.88
N ALA A 364 -0.73 38.15 -16.24
CA ALA A 364 -0.32 39.07 -17.28
C ALA A 364 -0.36 38.40 -18.64
N ASP A 365 -0.44 39.19 -19.73
CA ASP A 365 -0.45 38.66 -21.12
C ASP A 365 0.85 37.94 -21.47
N THR A 366 1.94 38.23 -20.76
CA THR A 366 3.27 37.63 -20.95
C THR A 366 3.45 36.34 -20.16
N ASP A 367 2.59 36.07 -19.18
CA ASP A 367 2.73 34.87 -18.32
C ASP A 367 2.35 33.63 -19.12
N PRO A 368 3.25 32.62 -19.22
CA PRO A 368 2.95 31.37 -19.87
C PRO A 368 1.77 30.66 -19.21
N GLU A 369 0.87 30.10 -20.01
CA GLU A 369 -0.29 29.34 -19.55
C GLU A 369 -0.24 27.90 -20.08
N GLY A 370 -0.64 26.93 -19.26
CA GLY A 370 -0.68 25.53 -19.63
C GLY A 370 -0.50 24.59 -18.45
N CYS A 371 -0.25 23.33 -18.75
CA CYS A 371 0.12 22.32 -17.78
C CYS A 371 1.63 22.41 -17.51
N PHE A 372 2.02 22.51 -16.26
CA PHE A 372 3.42 22.60 -15.84
C PHE A 372 3.79 21.40 -14.98
N ALA A 373 4.97 20.83 -15.21
CA ALA A 373 5.56 19.83 -14.34
C ALA A 373 6.11 20.51 -13.07
N VAL A 374 5.68 20.05 -11.91
CA VAL A 374 6.15 20.48 -10.57
C VAL A 374 7.22 19.51 -10.05
N ALA A 375 7.10 18.24 -10.44
CA ALA A 375 8.08 17.20 -10.13
C ALA A 375 8.36 16.38 -11.38
N VAL A 376 9.65 16.14 -11.64
CA VAL A 376 10.16 15.38 -12.79
C VAL A 376 11.17 14.34 -12.32
N ALA A 377 11.05 13.13 -12.84
CA ALA A 377 12.09 12.10 -12.75
C ALA A 377 12.89 12.09 -14.05
N ALA A 378 14.21 12.05 -13.91
CA ALA A 378 15.18 11.88 -15.00
C ALA A 378 15.92 10.55 -14.79
N ASP A 379 15.85 9.63 -15.75
CA ASP A 379 16.46 8.29 -15.71
C ASP A 379 17.46 8.13 -16.85
N ASN A 380 18.70 7.81 -16.51
CA ASN A 380 19.73 7.46 -17.48
C ASN A 380 20.01 5.95 -17.41
N SER A 381 19.39 5.18 -18.27
CA SER A 381 19.51 3.73 -18.31
C SER A 381 20.94 3.22 -18.63
N ALA A 382 21.77 4.03 -19.26
CA ALA A 382 23.16 3.67 -19.60
C ALA A 382 24.08 3.69 -18.38
N THR A 383 23.89 4.67 -17.50
CA THR A 383 24.71 4.81 -16.26
C THR A 383 23.98 4.26 -15.02
N GLY A 384 22.66 4.15 -15.06
CA GLY A 384 21.83 3.84 -13.89
C GLY A 384 21.55 5.06 -13.01
N ALA A 385 21.90 6.27 -13.45
CA ALA A 385 21.64 7.50 -12.72
C ALA A 385 20.14 7.82 -12.72
N ARG A 386 19.61 8.17 -11.54
CA ARG A 386 18.20 8.57 -11.36
C ARG A 386 18.14 9.84 -10.55
N VAL A 387 17.54 10.87 -11.11
CA VAL A 387 17.39 12.16 -10.45
C VAL A 387 15.92 12.54 -10.42
N VAL A 388 15.41 12.81 -9.22
CA VAL A 388 14.06 13.35 -9.06
C VAL A 388 14.17 14.76 -8.50
N TRP A 389 13.57 15.68 -9.19
CA TRP A 389 13.49 17.06 -8.78
C TRP A 389 12.04 17.47 -8.54
N VAL A 390 11.77 18.02 -7.36
CA VAL A 390 10.50 18.67 -7.01
C VAL A 390 10.79 20.15 -6.76
N ASN A 391 10.27 21.02 -7.58
CA ASN A 391 10.54 22.46 -7.48
C ASN A 391 9.54 23.12 -6.52
N CYS A 392 9.56 22.66 -5.27
CA CYS A 392 8.74 23.10 -4.16
C CYS A 392 9.54 23.01 -2.85
N PRO A 393 9.73 24.12 -2.12
CA PRO A 393 10.53 24.13 -0.89
C PRO A 393 9.88 23.36 0.26
N ASN A 394 8.56 23.34 0.31
CA ASN A 394 7.79 22.93 1.49
C ASN A 394 7.25 21.48 1.35
N LEU A 395 7.64 20.74 0.29
CA LEU A 395 7.16 19.38 0.06
C LEU A 395 7.35 18.47 1.27
N LEU A 396 8.51 18.56 1.91
CA LEU A 396 8.96 17.67 3.00
C LEU A 396 8.75 18.29 4.39
N GLU A 397 7.81 19.23 4.52
CA GLU A 397 7.41 19.77 5.82
C GLU A 397 6.28 18.94 6.45
N SER A 398 6.39 18.68 7.77
CA SER A 398 5.43 17.86 8.51
C SER A 398 4.00 18.39 8.48
N ASN A 399 3.81 19.70 8.66
CA ASN A 399 2.50 20.33 8.59
C ASN A 399 1.85 20.21 7.20
N ILE A 400 2.65 20.28 6.14
CA ILE A 400 2.19 20.09 4.75
C ILE A 400 1.80 18.63 4.52
N ASN A 401 2.63 17.68 4.99
CA ASN A 401 2.34 16.25 4.91
C ASN A 401 1.06 15.87 5.68
N GLN A 402 0.87 16.41 6.88
CA GLN A 402 -0.33 16.19 7.70
C GLN A 402 -1.60 16.72 7.02
N ALA A 403 -1.53 17.85 6.32
CA ALA A 403 -2.67 18.41 5.60
C ALA A 403 -3.23 17.49 4.51
N VAL A 404 -2.41 16.58 3.98
CA VAL A 404 -2.77 15.57 2.97
C VAL A 404 -2.67 14.14 3.51
N SER A 405 -2.82 13.96 4.81
CA SER A 405 -2.87 12.65 5.48
C SER A 405 -1.68 11.74 5.15
N GLY A 406 -0.48 12.31 5.03
CA GLY A 406 0.74 11.56 4.76
C GLY A 406 1.10 11.36 3.28
N GLY A 407 0.35 11.96 2.35
CA GLY A 407 0.57 11.77 0.92
C GLY A 407 1.98 12.15 0.45
N ASN A 408 2.54 13.25 0.97
CA ASN A 408 3.89 13.69 0.61
C ASN A 408 4.97 12.69 1.09
N ALA A 409 4.81 12.09 2.27
CA ALA A 409 5.73 11.09 2.79
C ALA A 409 5.66 9.79 1.97
N GLN A 410 4.46 9.37 1.57
CA GLN A 410 4.28 8.22 0.67
C GLN A 410 4.91 8.49 -0.71
N PHE A 411 4.76 9.71 -1.24
CA PHE A 411 5.41 10.09 -2.49
C PHE A 411 6.94 9.99 -2.40
N LEU A 412 7.55 10.54 -1.34
CA LEU A 412 9.00 10.40 -1.10
C LEU A 412 9.40 8.93 -1.01
N GLY A 413 8.68 8.11 -0.24
CA GLY A 413 8.94 6.69 -0.08
C GLY A 413 8.88 5.93 -1.42
N SER A 414 7.85 6.20 -2.23
CA SER A 414 7.68 5.60 -3.56
C SER A 414 8.84 5.95 -4.49
N VAL A 415 9.21 7.22 -4.56
CA VAL A 415 10.32 7.70 -5.39
C VAL A 415 11.65 7.10 -4.95
N VAL A 416 11.94 7.05 -3.63
CA VAL A 416 13.18 6.47 -3.09
C VAL A 416 13.27 4.97 -3.41
N ASN A 417 12.18 4.24 -3.31
CA ASN A 417 12.13 2.83 -3.69
C ASN A 417 12.42 2.64 -5.19
N TRP A 418 11.79 3.43 -6.06
CA TRP A 418 12.07 3.40 -7.49
C TRP A 418 13.55 3.73 -7.78
N MET A 419 14.10 4.76 -7.13
CA MET A 419 15.51 5.13 -7.30
C MET A 419 16.43 3.95 -6.96
N ASN A 420 16.09 3.13 -5.99
CA ASN A 420 16.88 1.97 -5.58
C ASN A 420 16.70 0.73 -6.48
N GLY A 421 15.86 0.82 -7.50
CA GLY A 421 15.64 -0.27 -8.47
C GLY A 421 14.77 -1.38 -7.91
N GLU A 422 14.15 -1.19 -6.75
CA GLU A 422 13.07 -2.05 -6.31
C GLU A 422 11.82 -1.75 -7.13
N GLN A 423 11.11 -2.80 -7.51
CA GLN A 423 9.70 -2.63 -7.85
C GLN A 423 9.04 -2.05 -6.60
N THR A 424 8.50 -0.88 -6.73
CA THR A 424 7.81 -0.22 -5.64
C THR A 424 6.78 -1.19 -5.12
N THR A 425 6.88 -1.61 -3.87
CA THR A 425 5.75 -2.26 -3.22
C THR A 425 4.66 -1.21 -3.24
N ALA A 426 3.71 -1.35 -4.19
CA ALA A 426 2.60 -0.41 -4.32
C ALA A 426 1.96 -0.29 -2.95
N VAL A 427 1.63 0.92 -2.53
CA VAL A 427 0.93 1.12 -1.25
C VAL A 427 -0.34 0.31 -1.31
N ILE A 428 -0.40 -0.73 -0.51
CA ILE A 428 -1.58 -1.56 -0.38
C ILE A 428 -2.56 -0.76 0.47
N ASN A 429 -3.63 -0.29 -0.18
CA ASN A 429 -4.61 0.54 0.50
C ASN A 429 -5.24 -0.17 1.69
N ALA A 430 -5.39 0.54 2.79
CA ALA A 430 -6.15 0.09 3.94
C ALA A 430 -7.58 -0.28 3.54
N LYS A 431 -8.05 -1.45 3.99
CA LYS A 431 -9.38 -1.95 3.68
C LYS A 431 -10.34 -1.59 4.80
N SER A 432 -11.39 -0.82 4.51
CA SER A 432 -12.38 -0.44 5.52
C SER A 432 -13.07 -1.67 6.09
N MET A 433 -13.11 -1.77 7.42
CA MET A 433 -13.87 -2.78 8.16
C MET A 433 -15.31 -2.35 8.45
N SER A 434 -15.68 -1.13 8.09
CA SER A 434 -17.06 -0.66 8.23
C SER A 434 -17.97 -1.53 7.38
N ALA A 435 -19.00 -2.10 8.02
CA ALA A 435 -20.02 -2.83 7.29
C ALA A 435 -20.68 -1.87 6.29
N ALA A 436 -20.36 -2.05 5.00
CA ALA A 436 -21.09 -1.35 3.97
C ALA A 436 -22.57 -1.71 4.15
N SER A 437 -23.40 -0.73 4.46
CA SER A 437 -24.84 -0.94 4.48
C SER A 437 -25.23 -1.34 3.06
N LEU A 438 -25.80 -2.54 2.92
CA LEU A 438 -26.28 -3.03 1.63
C LEU A 438 -27.40 -2.09 1.15
N SER A 439 -27.03 -1.08 0.39
CA SER A 439 -27.98 -0.20 -0.27
C SER A 439 -28.51 -0.92 -1.50
N VAL A 440 -29.58 -1.67 -1.31
CA VAL A 440 -30.32 -2.26 -2.44
C VAL A 440 -31.14 -1.14 -3.08
N PRO A 441 -30.86 -0.74 -4.34
CA PRO A 441 -31.68 0.27 -5.02
C PRO A 441 -33.13 -0.19 -5.06
N THR A 442 -34.06 0.72 -4.83
CA THR A 442 -35.50 0.42 -4.76
C THR A 442 -36.00 -0.33 -6.00
N SER A 443 -35.37 -0.08 -7.16
CA SER A 443 -35.62 -0.79 -8.42
C SER A 443 -35.26 -2.28 -8.37
N ALA A 444 -34.32 -2.71 -7.55
CA ALA A 444 -33.87 -4.09 -7.38
C ALA A 444 -34.54 -4.77 -6.16
N ALA A 445 -34.90 -4.00 -5.13
CA ALA A 445 -35.48 -4.53 -3.90
C ALA A 445 -36.83 -5.25 -4.14
N ILE A 446 -37.71 -4.67 -4.96
CA ILE A 446 -39.01 -5.24 -5.27
C ILE A 446 -38.89 -6.54 -6.09
N PRO A 447 -38.14 -6.61 -7.21
CA PRO A 447 -37.94 -7.86 -7.96
C PRO A 447 -37.30 -8.97 -7.13
N LEU A 448 -36.26 -8.65 -6.30
CA LEU A 448 -35.64 -9.62 -5.41
C LEU A 448 -36.57 -10.11 -4.33
N GLY A 449 -37.37 -9.23 -3.74
CA GLY A 449 -38.44 -9.61 -2.79
C GLY A 449 -39.43 -10.57 -3.39
N VAL A 450 -39.95 -10.30 -4.60
CA VAL A 450 -40.86 -11.18 -5.32
C VAL A 450 -40.20 -12.52 -5.67
N LEU A 451 -38.95 -12.52 -6.11
CA LEU A 451 -38.19 -13.72 -6.43
C LEU A 451 -38.12 -14.68 -5.23
N PHE A 452 -37.68 -14.17 -4.09
CA PHE A 452 -37.40 -15.00 -2.91
C PHE A 452 -38.68 -15.37 -2.12
N THR A 453 -39.69 -14.48 -2.08
CA THR A 453 -40.90 -14.71 -1.27
C THR A 453 -41.98 -15.43 -2.04
N LEU A 454 -42.02 -15.32 -3.36
CA LEU A 454 -43.14 -15.85 -4.18
C LEU A 454 -42.65 -16.87 -5.20
N VAL A 455 -41.69 -16.55 -6.04
CA VAL A 455 -41.29 -17.43 -7.16
C VAL A 455 -40.58 -18.69 -6.64
N LEU A 456 -39.64 -18.56 -5.77
CA LEU A 456 -38.83 -19.69 -5.28
C LEU A 456 -39.66 -20.70 -4.45
N PRO A 457 -40.55 -20.29 -3.52
CA PRO A 457 -41.47 -21.21 -2.86
C PRO A 457 -42.46 -21.91 -3.81
N ILE A 458 -43.00 -21.19 -4.81
CA ILE A 458 -43.90 -21.79 -5.81
C ILE A 458 -43.15 -22.87 -6.63
N VAL A 459 -41.96 -22.62 -7.07
CA VAL A 459 -41.12 -23.60 -7.78
C VAL A 459 -40.91 -24.85 -6.93
N CYS A 460 -40.57 -24.67 -5.63
CA CYS A 460 -40.41 -25.78 -4.70
C CYS A 460 -41.69 -26.60 -4.52
N ILE A 461 -42.85 -25.93 -4.41
CA ILE A 461 -44.19 -26.59 -4.29
C ILE A 461 -44.50 -27.39 -5.57
N ILE A 462 -44.29 -26.79 -6.74
CA ILE A 462 -44.50 -27.48 -8.03
C ILE A 462 -43.62 -28.70 -8.16
N ALA A 463 -42.30 -28.54 -7.85
CA ALA A 463 -41.36 -29.67 -7.89
C ALA A 463 -41.76 -30.78 -6.92
N GLY A 464 -42.17 -30.45 -5.70
CA GLY A 464 -42.69 -31.38 -4.71
C GLY A 464 -43.98 -32.12 -5.21
N ALA A 465 -44.90 -31.38 -5.82
CA ALA A 465 -46.16 -31.94 -6.38
C ALA A 465 -45.83 -32.90 -7.55
N VAL A 466 -44.93 -32.52 -8.45
CA VAL A 466 -44.50 -33.37 -9.57
C VAL A 466 -43.88 -34.69 -9.05
N VAL A 467 -42.98 -34.60 -8.09
CA VAL A 467 -42.38 -35.80 -7.46
C VAL A 467 -43.43 -36.67 -6.80
N CYS A 468 -44.40 -36.09 -6.11
CA CYS A 468 -45.48 -36.83 -5.47
C CYS A 468 -46.38 -37.55 -6.48
N VAL A 469 -46.77 -36.88 -7.60
CA VAL A 469 -47.58 -37.47 -8.68
C VAL A 469 -46.82 -38.58 -9.40
N VAL A 470 -45.56 -38.37 -9.73
CA VAL A 470 -44.69 -39.40 -10.37
C VAL A 470 -44.55 -40.63 -9.47
N ARG A 471 -44.37 -40.42 -8.17
CA ARG A 471 -44.22 -41.51 -7.17
C ARG A 471 -45.55 -42.27 -6.95
N ARG A 472 -46.69 -41.62 -7.14
CA ARG A 472 -48.01 -42.22 -6.97
C ARG A 472 -48.47 -43.02 -8.22
N ARG A 473 -47.82 -42.74 -9.38
CA ARG A 473 -48.08 -43.47 -10.65
C ARG A 473 -47.15 -44.66 -10.90
N ARG A 474 -46.12 -44.83 -10.05
CA ARG A 474 -45.29 -46.05 -9.96
C ARG A 474 -45.77 -46.94 -8.83
#